data_d02b776c7448f7cd534d4c515dfc27ad
#
_entry.id   d02b776c7448f7cd534d4c515dfc27ad
#
_cell.length_a   1.000
_cell.length_b   1.000
_cell.length_c   1.000
_cell.angle_alpha   90.00
_cell.angle_beta   90.00
_cell.angle_gamma   90.00
#
_symmetry.space_group_name_H-M   'P 1'
#
loop_
_entity.id
_entity.type
_entity.pdbx_description
1 polymer ?
#
loop_
_entity_poly.entity_id
_entity_poly.type
_entity_poly.pdbx_seq_one_letter_code
_entity_poly.pdbx_strand_id
1 'polypeptide(L)' 'PYAYTAAHPYLPFGTQLEVCYQGCVTVTVNDRGPFVAGRGLDLSQAAAEAIGLTYVGSDVVDMRVVSYPY' A
#
# COMPACT_ATOMS: atom_id res chain seq x y z
N PRO A 1 -10.71 6.55 -6.46
CA PRO A 1 -10.13 5.47 -7.26
C PRO A 1 -8.82 5.84 -7.94
N TYR A 2 -8.54 7.16 -8.08
CA TYR A 2 -7.29 7.60 -8.70
C TYR A 2 -6.20 7.96 -7.70
N ALA A 3 -6.51 7.96 -6.42
CA ALA A 3 -5.54 8.29 -5.39
C ALA A 3 -4.63 7.08 -5.11
N TYR A 4 -3.38 7.38 -4.79
CA TYR A 4 -2.43 6.36 -4.36
C TYR A 4 -2.56 6.16 -2.86
N THR A 5 -3.36 5.17 -2.48
CA THR A 5 -3.67 4.88 -1.09
C THR A 5 -3.50 3.40 -0.80
N ALA A 6 -3.49 3.08 0.50
CA ALA A 6 -3.38 1.69 0.95
C ALA A 6 -4.13 1.48 2.25
N ALA A 7 -4.55 0.24 2.47
CA ALA A 7 -5.01 -0.24 3.76
C ALA A 7 -3.86 -0.96 4.46
N HIS A 8 -3.69 -0.70 5.73
CA HIS A 8 -2.68 -1.35 6.56
C HIS A 8 -3.30 -1.69 7.92
N PRO A 9 -2.96 -2.86 8.50
CA PRO A 9 -3.64 -3.31 9.72
C PRO A 9 -3.39 -2.45 10.96
N TYR A 10 -2.27 -1.75 11.05
CA TYR A 10 -1.96 -1.02 12.27
C TYR A 10 -1.22 0.31 12.09
N LEU A 11 -0.66 0.62 10.93
CA LEU A 11 0.03 1.90 10.75
C LEU A 11 -0.96 3.08 10.87
N PRO A 12 -0.56 4.19 11.47
CA PRO A 12 -1.45 5.35 11.60
C PRO A 12 -1.94 5.86 10.24
N PHE A 13 -3.18 6.32 10.20
CA PHE A 13 -3.69 6.98 9.00
C PHE A 13 -2.85 8.23 8.70
N GLY A 14 -2.51 8.41 7.43
CA GLY A 14 -1.62 9.47 7.00
C GLY A 14 -0.16 9.05 6.86
N THR A 15 0.20 7.85 7.35
CA THR A 15 1.53 7.30 7.12
C THR A 15 1.77 7.15 5.63
N GLN A 16 2.95 7.56 5.16
CA GLN A 16 3.33 7.42 3.77
C GLN A 16 4.33 6.29 3.61
N LEU A 17 4.06 5.42 2.65
CA LEU A 17 4.87 4.24 2.35
C LEU A 17 5.35 4.33 0.91
N GLU A 18 6.62 3.99 0.70
CA GLU A 18 7.09 3.69 -0.64
C GLU A 18 6.92 2.19 -0.88
N VAL A 19 6.23 1.85 -1.94
CA VAL A 19 5.92 0.47 -2.30
C VAL A 19 6.49 0.20 -3.69
N CYS A 20 7.27 -0.86 -3.80
CA CYS A 20 7.94 -1.22 -5.05
C CYS A 20 7.63 -2.65 -5.46
N TYR A 21 7.41 -2.84 -6.75
CA TYR A 21 7.26 -4.15 -7.38
C TYR A 21 8.00 -4.13 -8.73
N GLN A 22 7.34 -3.80 -9.83
CA GLN A 22 8.02 -3.53 -11.11
C GLN A 22 8.39 -2.05 -11.25
N GLY A 23 7.86 -1.22 -10.40
CA GLY A 23 8.18 0.18 -10.21
C GLY A 23 7.84 0.55 -8.79
N CYS A 24 8.04 1.81 -8.41
CA CYS A 24 7.77 2.29 -7.06
C CYS A 24 6.72 3.39 -7.07
N VAL A 25 5.95 3.46 -5.99
CA VAL A 25 4.95 4.49 -5.80
C VAL A 25 4.88 4.83 -4.31
N THR A 26 4.58 6.08 -3.99
CA THR A 26 4.31 6.48 -2.62
C THR A 26 2.80 6.47 -2.40
N VAL A 27 2.36 5.76 -1.36
CA VAL A 27 0.95 5.64 -1.00
C VAL A 27 0.72 6.18 0.40
N THR A 28 -0.51 6.63 0.66
CA THR A 28 -0.93 7.09 1.98
C THR A 28 -1.86 6.05 2.58
N VAL A 29 -1.58 5.67 3.82
CA VAL A 29 -2.45 4.77 4.58
C VAL A 29 -3.70 5.53 4.97
N ASN A 30 -4.86 5.06 4.52
CA ASN A 30 -6.15 5.70 4.81
C ASN A 30 -7.24 4.71 5.20
N ASP A 31 -6.90 3.45 5.39
CA ASP A 31 -7.88 2.42 5.74
C ASP A 31 -7.23 1.33 6.56
N ARG A 32 -8.04 0.48 7.17
CA ARG A 32 -7.63 -0.67 7.98
C ARG A 32 -7.83 -1.96 7.22
N GLY A 33 -6.95 -2.90 7.49
CA GLY A 33 -6.88 -4.18 6.82
C GLY A 33 -5.59 -4.30 6.02
N PRO A 34 -5.40 -5.40 5.35
CA PRO A 34 -6.25 -6.60 5.36
C PRO A 34 -6.17 -7.33 6.70
N PHE A 35 -7.24 -8.09 7.00
CA PHE A 35 -7.30 -8.88 8.23
C PHE A 35 -7.16 -10.38 7.96
N VAL A 36 -6.80 -10.72 6.74
CA VAL A 36 -6.55 -12.11 6.33
C VAL A 36 -5.11 -12.46 6.66
N ALA A 37 -4.89 -13.61 7.26
CA ALA A 37 -3.55 -14.08 7.61
C ALA A 37 -2.64 -14.13 6.37
N GLY A 38 -1.41 -13.65 6.53
CA GLY A 38 -0.44 -13.60 5.45
C GLY A 38 -0.51 -12.37 4.55
N ARG A 39 -1.49 -11.48 4.76
CA ARG A 39 -1.62 -10.22 4.01
C ARG A 39 -1.33 -9.05 4.94
N GLY A 40 -0.40 -8.20 4.55
CA GLY A 40 0.04 -7.05 5.35
C GLY A 40 -0.26 -5.69 4.73
N LEU A 41 -0.73 -5.64 3.50
CA LEU A 41 -0.97 -4.38 2.80
C LEU A 41 -1.94 -4.60 1.65
N ASP A 42 -2.92 -3.71 1.51
CA ASP A 42 -3.80 -3.65 0.35
C ASP A 42 -3.66 -2.29 -0.32
N LEU A 43 -3.25 -2.30 -1.59
CA LEU A 43 -3.07 -1.08 -2.37
C LEU A 43 -4.38 -0.69 -3.06
N SER A 44 -4.59 0.61 -3.27
CA SER A 44 -5.60 1.08 -4.20
C SER A 44 -5.29 0.55 -5.60
N GLN A 45 -6.31 0.47 -6.45
CA GLN A 45 -6.12 0.02 -7.82
C GLN A 45 -5.11 0.90 -8.57
N ALA A 46 -5.21 2.22 -8.40
CA ALA A 46 -4.27 3.14 -9.04
C ALA A 46 -2.83 2.89 -8.62
N ALA A 47 -2.58 2.66 -7.33
CA ALA A 47 -1.24 2.37 -6.83
C ALA A 47 -0.73 1.01 -7.36
N ALA A 48 -1.57 -0.01 -7.35
CA ALA A 48 -1.19 -1.32 -7.85
C ALA A 48 -0.82 -1.27 -9.33
N GLU A 49 -1.61 -0.59 -10.13
CA GLU A 49 -1.33 -0.42 -11.56
C GLU A 49 -0.03 0.35 -11.79
N ALA A 50 0.24 1.37 -10.98
CA ALA A 50 1.44 2.19 -11.12
C ALA A 50 2.74 1.40 -10.93
N ILE A 51 2.70 0.30 -10.16
CA ILE A 51 3.88 -0.53 -9.90
C ILE A 51 3.85 -1.87 -10.65
N GLY A 52 2.88 -2.05 -11.53
CA GLY A 52 2.82 -3.22 -12.39
C GLY A 52 2.10 -4.43 -11.80
N LEU A 53 1.36 -4.27 -10.71
CA LEU A 53 0.55 -5.34 -10.16
C LEU A 53 -0.78 -5.44 -10.91
N THR A 54 -1.08 -6.64 -11.43
CA THR A 54 -2.37 -6.89 -12.07
C THR A 54 -3.43 -7.35 -11.07
N TYR A 55 -2.99 -7.90 -9.95
CA TYR A 55 -3.87 -8.34 -8.86
C TYR A 55 -3.50 -7.62 -7.58
N VAL A 56 -4.48 -6.98 -6.97
CA VAL A 56 -4.28 -6.27 -5.72
C VAL A 56 -4.11 -7.29 -4.58
N GLY A 57 -3.04 -7.14 -3.82
CA GLY A 57 -2.85 -7.85 -2.56
C GLY A 57 -2.41 -9.30 -2.66
N SER A 58 -2.09 -9.82 -3.83
CA SER A 58 -1.74 -11.24 -3.96
C SER A 58 -0.26 -11.52 -4.12
N ASP A 59 0.56 -10.49 -4.35
CA ASP A 59 2.01 -10.65 -4.52
C ASP A 59 2.80 -9.98 -3.42
N VAL A 60 4.04 -10.41 -3.27
CA VAL A 60 4.99 -9.81 -2.33
C VAL A 60 5.55 -8.54 -2.97
N VAL A 61 5.49 -7.44 -2.22
CA VAL A 61 6.07 -6.16 -2.62
C VAL A 61 7.03 -5.68 -1.55
N ASP A 62 8.00 -4.88 -1.96
CA ASP A 62 8.87 -4.18 -1.02
C ASP A 62 8.15 -2.93 -0.52
N MET A 63 8.23 -2.68 0.77
CA MET A 63 7.55 -1.57 1.42
C MET A 63 8.46 -0.95 2.47
N ARG A 64 8.50 0.39 2.49
CA ARG A 64 9.18 1.10 3.59
C ARG A 64 8.39 2.34 3.97
N VAL A 65 8.46 2.71 5.25
CA VAL A 65 7.84 3.95 5.73
C VAL A 65 8.70 5.13 5.28
N VAL A 66 8.07 6.08 4.59
CA VAL A 66 8.73 7.32 4.15
C VAL A 66 8.53 8.40 5.22
N SER A 67 7.33 8.52 5.73
CA SER A 67 7.02 9.49 6.77
C SER A 67 5.82 9.07 7.58
N TYR A 68 5.82 9.41 8.86
CA TYR A 68 4.66 9.25 9.74
C TYR A 68 3.83 10.54 9.72
N PRO A 69 2.55 10.49 10.13
CA PRO A 69 1.68 11.66 10.09
C PRO A 69 1.95 12.68 11.20
N TYR A 70 2.96 12.46 12.02
CA TYR A 70 3.31 13.33 13.14
C TYR A 70 4.81 13.59 13.24
#